data_da80a9b658073afaf02f5b684b79c987
#
_entry.id   da80a9b658073afaf02f5b684b79c987
#
_cell.length_a   1.000
_cell.length_b   1.000
_cell.length_c   1.000
_cell.angle_alpha   90.00
_cell.angle_beta   90.00
_cell.angle_gamma   90.00
#
_symmetry.space_group_name_H-M   'P 1'
#
loop_
_entity.id
_entity.type
_entity.pdbx_description
1 polymer ?
#
loop_
_entity_poly.entity_id
_entity_poly.type
_entity_poly.pdbx_seq_one_letter_code
_entity_poly.pdbx_strand_id
1 'polypeptide(L)'
;MAQPTEAGTGARRPLVLDPMDIARLGSMSVRARVIVEGAFVGLHQNPHAGSSIEFAEHKEYAPGDDIRRIDWKAVGRVDRYYIKRFEDETEMRTYLLVDASASMGYQRAGVTKLQYASYLAAALGYLLAQQGDPAGLVAFDERTRTYLPPRTRGGHIRDLLMALEGAYPAGRTEPGRALAEIGEIAGRRCLIVVFSDLLDAPADLGDRLRQLRSRGNDVVVFQLLDPDEVELPYDDVTDFEGMEPEDARRLLVDPRDLAASFKRESAALRERWRHACLDARVEYRFATTAEPPADVLRAFLFDRQRTRR
;
A
#
# COMPACT_ATOMS: atom_id res chain seq x y z
N MET A 1 -9.69 -56.20 -18.08
CA MET A 1 -8.90 -55.49 -17.06
C MET A 1 -8.67 -54.10 -17.57
N ALA A 2 -9.46 -53.13 -17.11
CA ALA A 2 -9.33 -51.74 -17.48
C ALA A 2 -8.57 -51.03 -16.37
N GLN A 3 -7.48 -50.31 -16.74
CA GLN A 3 -6.70 -49.50 -15.82
C GLN A 3 -7.47 -48.19 -15.48
N PRO A 4 -7.45 -47.72 -14.24
CA PRO A 4 -8.03 -46.43 -13.89
C PRO A 4 -7.12 -45.30 -14.34
N THR A 5 -7.69 -44.38 -15.07
CA THR A 5 -7.08 -43.11 -15.48
C THR A 5 -6.86 -42.23 -14.25
N GLU A 6 -5.64 -41.95 -13.90
CA GLU A 6 -5.28 -40.96 -12.87
C GLU A 6 -5.76 -39.56 -13.32
N ALA A 7 -6.73 -39.03 -12.60
CA ALA A 7 -7.13 -37.64 -12.70
C ALA A 7 -6.03 -36.78 -12.04
N GLY A 8 -5.20 -36.14 -12.88
CA GLY A 8 -4.21 -35.19 -12.43
C GLY A 8 -4.87 -34.02 -11.70
N THR A 9 -4.66 -33.93 -10.41
CA THR A 9 -4.93 -32.74 -9.60
C THR A 9 -4.02 -31.62 -10.07
N GLY A 10 -4.44 -30.88 -11.11
CA GLY A 10 -3.81 -29.65 -11.55
C GLY A 10 -3.89 -28.64 -10.43
N ALA A 11 -2.81 -28.45 -9.69
CA ALA A 11 -2.66 -27.30 -8.80
C ALA A 11 -2.92 -26.03 -9.64
N ARG A 12 -4.04 -25.35 -9.40
CA ARG A 12 -4.33 -24.07 -10.03
C ARG A 12 -3.20 -23.12 -9.64
N ARG A 13 -2.38 -22.73 -10.60
CA ARG A 13 -1.43 -21.63 -10.41
C ARG A 13 -2.24 -20.42 -9.95
N PRO A 14 -1.78 -19.71 -8.90
CA PRO A 14 -2.45 -18.50 -8.46
C PRO A 14 -2.54 -17.55 -9.65
N LEU A 15 -3.74 -17.03 -9.89
CA LEU A 15 -3.99 -16.06 -10.96
C LEU A 15 -3.42 -14.72 -10.47
N VAL A 16 -2.14 -14.51 -10.69
CA VAL A 16 -1.51 -13.21 -10.47
C VAL A 16 -1.82 -12.39 -11.70
N LEU A 17 -2.78 -11.47 -11.57
CA LEU A 17 -3.20 -10.59 -12.64
C LEU A 17 -2.23 -9.42 -12.76
N ASP A 18 -1.89 -9.08 -14.00
CA ASP A 18 -1.16 -7.86 -14.29
C ASP A 18 -2.06 -6.61 -14.09
N PRO A 19 -1.49 -5.40 -14.01
CA PRO A 19 -2.27 -4.18 -13.78
C PRO A 19 -3.33 -3.92 -14.85
N MET A 20 -3.10 -4.32 -16.11
CA MET A 20 -4.06 -4.16 -17.20
C MET A 20 -5.24 -5.10 -17.08
N ASP A 21 -5.02 -6.33 -16.66
CA ASP A 21 -6.10 -7.27 -16.40
C ASP A 21 -6.97 -6.81 -15.22
N ILE A 22 -6.34 -6.25 -14.18
CA ILE A 22 -7.06 -5.63 -13.06
C ILE A 22 -7.88 -4.42 -13.55
N ALA A 23 -7.35 -3.59 -14.43
CA ALA A 23 -8.06 -2.43 -14.99
C ALA A 23 -9.36 -2.82 -15.73
N ARG A 24 -9.38 -4.00 -16.37
CA ARG A 24 -10.57 -4.54 -17.07
C ARG A 24 -11.65 -5.07 -16.14
N LEU A 25 -11.34 -5.30 -14.87
CA LEU A 25 -12.35 -5.69 -13.88
C LEU A 25 -13.30 -4.51 -13.61
N GLY A 26 -14.54 -4.82 -13.24
CA GLY A 26 -15.62 -3.84 -13.05
C GLY A 26 -15.30 -2.72 -12.06
N SER A 27 -15.82 -2.78 -10.83
CA SER A 27 -15.63 -1.74 -9.82
C SER A 27 -14.31 -1.88 -9.06
N MET A 28 -13.88 -0.78 -8.41
CA MET A 28 -12.71 -0.78 -7.52
C MET A 28 -12.83 -1.84 -6.41
N SER A 29 -14.04 -2.14 -5.96
CA SER A 29 -14.29 -3.21 -4.96
C SER A 29 -13.90 -4.60 -5.48
N VAL A 30 -14.18 -4.90 -6.73
CA VAL A 30 -13.78 -6.18 -7.36
C VAL A 30 -12.25 -6.22 -7.52
N ARG A 31 -11.67 -5.12 -7.99
CA ARG A 31 -10.21 -4.99 -8.15
C ARG A 31 -9.48 -5.20 -6.83
N ALA A 32 -9.89 -4.48 -5.78
CA ALA A 32 -9.31 -4.60 -4.44
C ALA A 32 -9.37 -6.03 -3.90
N ARG A 33 -10.53 -6.67 -4.01
CA ARG A 33 -10.73 -8.06 -3.58
C ARG A 33 -9.79 -9.03 -4.32
N VAL A 34 -9.71 -8.94 -5.64
CA VAL A 34 -8.88 -9.83 -6.46
C VAL A 34 -7.39 -9.65 -6.13
N ILE A 35 -6.94 -8.42 -5.90
CA ILE A 35 -5.56 -8.13 -5.49
C ILE A 35 -5.26 -8.77 -4.13
N VAL A 36 -6.16 -8.64 -3.16
CA VAL A 36 -6.01 -9.23 -1.83
C VAL A 36 -5.99 -10.76 -1.91
N GLU A 37 -6.94 -11.36 -2.61
CA GLU A 37 -6.98 -12.82 -2.80
C GLU A 37 -5.70 -13.32 -3.47
N GLY A 38 -5.20 -12.64 -4.50
CA GLY A 38 -3.93 -12.98 -5.17
C GLY A 38 -2.71 -12.87 -4.26
N ALA A 39 -2.67 -11.88 -3.39
CA ALA A 39 -1.59 -11.71 -2.42
C ALA A 39 -1.57 -12.88 -1.39
N PHE A 40 -2.72 -13.31 -0.89
CA PHE A 40 -2.80 -14.39 0.10
C PHE A 40 -2.57 -15.79 -0.49
N VAL A 41 -3.00 -16.07 -1.70
CA VAL A 41 -2.73 -17.36 -2.36
C VAL A 41 -1.22 -17.61 -2.47
N GLY A 42 -0.42 -16.56 -2.74
CA GLY A 42 1.03 -16.67 -2.74
C GLY A 42 1.66 -16.90 -1.35
N LEU A 43 1.02 -16.44 -0.28
CA LEU A 43 1.49 -16.68 1.10
C LEU A 43 1.31 -18.14 1.53
N HIS A 44 0.23 -18.80 1.12
CA HIS A 44 -0.02 -20.23 1.46
C HIS A 44 0.90 -21.21 0.73
N GLN A 45 1.58 -20.81 -0.33
CA GLN A 45 2.53 -21.65 -1.05
C GLN A 45 3.94 -21.66 -0.43
N ASN A 46 4.19 -20.86 0.59
CA ASN A 46 5.48 -20.82 1.29
C ASN A 46 5.39 -21.70 2.55
N PRO A 47 5.96 -22.94 2.57
CA PRO A 47 5.78 -23.90 3.67
C PRO A 47 6.39 -23.44 5.01
N HIS A 48 7.08 -22.30 5.05
CA HIS A 48 7.62 -21.70 6.26
C HIS A 48 6.74 -20.59 6.87
N ALA A 49 5.58 -20.28 6.26
CA ALA A 49 4.62 -19.27 6.76
C ALA A 49 3.39 -19.91 7.43
N GLY A 50 3.56 -21.09 8.03
CA GLY A 50 2.51 -21.74 8.80
C GLY A 50 2.38 -21.11 10.19
N SER A 51 1.59 -20.05 10.33
CA SER A 51 0.86 -19.82 11.57
C SER A 51 -0.42 -19.06 11.24
N SER A 52 -1.52 -19.71 11.53
CA SER A 52 -2.88 -19.17 11.52
C SER A 52 -2.94 -17.85 12.25
N ILE A 53 -3.57 -16.85 11.63
CA ILE A 53 -4.03 -15.62 12.27
C ILE A 53 -5.31 -15.97 13.07
N GLU A 54 -5.19 -16.88 14.02
CA GLU A 54 -6.19 -17.15 15.04
C GLU A 54 -5.54 -18.01 16.13
N PHE A 55 -4.86 -17.36 17.05
CA PHE A 55 -4.68 -17.95 18.37
C PHE A 55 -4.67 -16.82 19.41
N ALA A 56 -5.84 -16.56 20.00
CA ALA A 56 -5.91 -15.97 21.31
C ALA A 56 -5.26 -16.97 22.27
N GLU A 57 -4.09 -16.66 22.77
CA GLU A 57 -3.42 -17.46 23.80
C GLU A 57 -4.32 -17.43 25.06
N HIS A 58 -4.87 -18.59 25.39
CA HIS A 58 -5.55 -18.74 26.67
C HIS A 58 -4.50 -18.80 27.78
N LYS A 59 -4.29 -17.70 28.49
CA LYS A 59 -3.50 -17.70 29.72
C LYS A 59 -4.32 -18.38 30.83
N GLU A 60 -3.74 -19.38 31.48
CA GLU A 60 -4.33 -19.97 32.67
C GLU A 60 -4.45 -18.90 33.77
N TYR A 61 -5.61 -18.81 34.44
CA TYR A 61 -5.87 -17.83 35.52
C TYR A 61 -4.85 -17.98 36.62
N ALA A 62 -4.24 -16.88 37.04
CA ALA A 62 -3.40 -16.79 38.22
C ALA A 62 -4.05 -15.88 39.24
N PRO A 63 -3.93 -16.14 40.58
CA PRO A 63 -4.44 -15.27 41.62
C PRO A 63 -3.91 -13.82 41.47
N GLY A 64 -4.82 -12.86 41.27
CA GLY A 64 -4.51 -11.45 40.99
C GLY A 64 -4.96 -10.99 39.58
N ASP A 65 -5.36 -11.88 38.72
CA ASP A 65 -5.94 -11.54 37.42
C ASP A 65 -7.44 -11.17 37.55
N ASP A 66 -7.96 -10.33 36.64
CA ASP A 66 -9.35 -9.83 36.69
C ASP A 66 -10.35 -10.96 36.33
N ILE A 67 -11.13 -11.38 37.31
CA ILE A 67 -12.15 -12.44 37.22
C ILE A 67 -13.24 -12.15 36.18
N ARG A 68 -13.44 -10.89 35.77
CA ARG A 68 -14.42 -10.51 34.75
C ARG A 68 -14.01 -10.95 33.35
N ARG A 69 -12.73 -11.31 33.18
CA ARG A 69 -12.15 -11.74 31.91
C ARG A 69 -12.07 -13.25 31.73
N ILE A 70 -12.63 -14.04 32.66
CA ILE A 70 -12.67 -15.50 32.58
C ILE A 70 -13.58 -15.94 31.41
N ASP A 71 -13.07 -16.83 30.57
CA ASP A 71 -13.87 -17.49 29.54
C ASP A 71 -14.71 -18.62 30.13
N TRP A 72 -15.90 -18.29 30.61
CA TRP A 72 -16.84 -19.25 31.20
C TRP A 72 -17.25 -20.38 30.26
N LYS A 73 -17.12 -20.19 28.91
CA LYS A 73 -17.39 -21.25 27.94
C LYS A 73 -16.23 -22.26 27.84
N ALA A 74 -15.00 -21.81 28.07
CA ALA A 74 -13.83 -22.68 28.14
C ALA A 74 -13.81 -23.47 29.44
N VAL A 75 -14.16 -22.83 30.56
CA VAL A 75 -14.26 -23.50 31.88
C VAL A 75 -15.23 -24.71 31.84
N GLY A 76 -16.36 -24.59 31.15
CA GLY A 76 -17.33 -25.68 31.01
C GLY A 76 -16.87 -26.87 30.17
N ARG A 77 -15.71 -26.79 29.50
CA ARG A 77 -15.17 -27.86 28.64
C ARG A 77 -13.92 -28.54 29.17
N VAL A 78 -13.08 -27.81 29.92
CA VAL A 78 -11.71 -28.27 30.26
C VAL A 78 -11.43 -28.25 31.75
N ASP A 79 -12.39 -27.81 32.57
CA ASP A 79 -12.29 -27.71 34.05
C ASP A 79 -11.08 -26.89 34.56
N ARG A 80 -10.63 -25.92 33.74
CA ARG A 80 -9.56 -24.98 34.03
C ARG A 80 -10.01 -23.56 33.73
N TYR A 81 -9.60 -22.59 34.56
CA TYR A 81 -9.92 -21.20 34.36
C TYR A 81 -8.96 -20.56 33.36
N TYR A 82 -9.47 -20.15 32.21
CA TYR A 82 -8.72 -19.41 31.23
C TYR A 82 -9.20 -17.97 31.15
N ILE A 83 -8.25 -17.05 31.12
CA ILE A 83 -8.54 -15.64 30.85
C ILE A 83 -8.42 -15.41 29.37
N LYS A 84 -9.43 -14.78 28.79
CA LYS A 84 -9.30 -14.14 27.48
C LYS A 84 -8.28 -13.03 27.63
N ARG A 85 -7.05 -13.27 27.21
CA ARG A 85 -6.09 -12.23 26.97
C ARG A 85 -6.59 -11.50 25.72
N PHE A 86 -7.38 -10.45 25.92
CA PHE A 86 -7.45 -9.42 24.91
C PHE A 86 -6.03 -8.83 24.93
N GLU A 87 -5.22 -9.13 23.92
CA GLU A 87 -4.27 -8.12 23.51
C GLU A 87 -5.12 -6.87 23.38
N ASP A 88 -4.71 -5.77 24.01
CA ASP A 88 -5.28 -4.47 23.68
C ASP A 88 -4.97 -4.31 22.19
N GLU A 89 -5.87 -4.78 21.32
CA GLU A 89 -5.95 -4.39 19.94
C GLU A 89 -6.22 -2.88 19.99
N THR A 90 -5.14 -2.13 20.14
CA THR A 90 -5.18 -0.72 19.87
C THR A 90 -5.52 -0.64 18.39
N GLU A 91 -6.82 -0.43 18.09
CA GLU A 91 -7.33 -0.19 16.73
C GLU A 91 -6.41 0.84 16.06
N MET A 92 -5.45 0.34 15.29
CA MET A 92 -4.43 1.19 14.68
C MET A 92 -5.05 1.90 13.50
N ARG A 93 -5.40 3.17 13.71
CA ARG A 93 -5.94 4.01 12.63
C ARG A 93 -4.97 4.08 11.47
N THR A 94 -5.44 3.75 10.27
CA THR A 94 -4.62 3.80 9.06
C THR A 94 -5.08 4.93 8.16
N TYR A 95 -4.13 5.75 7.71
CA TYR A 95 -4.32 6.79 6.70
C TYR A 95 -3.63 6.39 5.41
N LEU A 96 -4.41 6.24 4.34
CA LEU A 96 -3.92 5.99 2.98
C LEU A 96 -3.82 7.35 2.26
N LEU A 97 -2.61 7.81 1.99
CA LEU A 97 -2.32 9.06 1.31
C LEU A 97 -1.97 8.76 -0.14
N VAL A 98 -2.78 9.25 -1.08
CA VAL A 98 -2.60 9.00 -2.51
C VAL A 98 -2.33 10.32 -3.22
N ASP A 99 -1.17 10.42 -3.81
CA ASP A 99 -0.78 11.53 -4.67
C ASP A 99 -1.62 11.48 -5.95
N ALA A 100 -2.29 12.57 -6.25
CA ALA A 100 -3.13 12.76 -7.43
C ALA A 100 -2.65 13.96 -8.28
N SER A 101 -1.37 14.31 -8.19
CA SER A 101 -0.73 15.32 -9.04
C SER A 101 -0.74 14.92 -10.52
N ALA A 102 -0.49 15.88 -11.38
CA ALA A 102 -0.51 15.64 -12.83
C ALA A 102 0.50 14.59 -13.27
N SER A 103 1.69 14.54 -12.67
CA SER A 103 2.71 13.53 -12.94
C SER A 103 2.21 12.11 -12.71
N MET A 104 1.33 11.90 -11.72
CA MET A 104 0.71 10.59 -11.45
C MET A 104 -0.23 10.11 -12.56
N GLY A 105 -0.57 10.96 -13.51
CA GLY A 105 -1.31 10.63 -14.72
C GLY A 105 -0.47 9.96 -15.80
N TYR A 106 0.86 9.92 -15.65
CA TYR A 106 1.74 9.33 -16.64
C TYR A 106 1.48 7.84 -16.82
N GLN A 107 1.45 7.43 -18.09
CA GLN A 107 1.45 6.04 -18.55
C GLN A 107 1.96 5.98 -19.99
N ARG A 108 2.77 5.00 -20.32
CA ARG A 108 3.06 4.64 -21.72
C ARG A 108 2.19 3.50 -22.21
N ALA A 109 2.20 2.43 -21.45
CA ALA A 109 1.40 1.25 -21.71
C ALA A 109 0.89 0.70 -20.38
N GLY A 110 -0.39 0.37 -20.30
CA GLY A 110 -0.90 -0.19 -19.07
C GLY A 110 -1.82 0.77 -18.31
N VAL A 111 -1.53 0.97 -17.03
CA VAL A 111 -2.31 1.83 -16.13
C VAL A 111 -1.49 3.05 -15.72
N THR A 112 -2.15 4.17 -15.39
CA THR A 112 -1.46 5.33 -14.85
C THR A 112 -0.89 5.03 -13.46
N LYS A 113 0.12 5.80 -13.03
CA LYS A 113 0.65 5.71 -11.66
C LYS A 113 -0.45 5.93 -10.62
N LEU A 114 -1.39 6.86 -10.86
CA LEU A 114 -2.54 7.10 -9.99
C LEU A 114 -3.48 5.90 -9.92
N GLN A 115 -3.78 5.25 -11.05
CA GLN A 115 -4.59 4.03 -11.05
C GLN A 115 -3.91 2.92 -10.27
N TYR A 116 -2.61 2.74 -10.46
CA TYR A 116 -1.83 1.74 -9.75
C TYR A 116 -1.78 2.02 -8.23
N ALA A 117 -1.53 3.26 -7.83
CA ALA A 117 -1.61 3.71 -6.43
C ALA A 117 -2.99 3.44 -5.83
N SER A 118 -4.06 3.74 -6.59
CA SER A 118 -5.44 3.48 -6.19
C SER A 118 -5.73 2.00 -6.00
N TYR A 119 -5.15 1.12 -6.81
CA TYR A 119 -5.30 -0.33 -6.65
C TYR A 119 -4.65 -0.83 -5.34
N LEU A 120 -3.43 -0.39 -5.05
CA LEU A 120 -2.75 -0.76 -3.80
C LEU A 120 -3.47 -0.20 -2.58
N ALA A 121 -3.87 1.09 -2.62
CA ALA A 121 -4.61 1.73 -1.54
C ALA A 121 -5.98 1.07 -1.31
N ALA A 122 -6.72 0.74 -2.38
CA ALA A 122 -8.00 0.04 -2.31
C ALA A 122 -7.85 -1.36 -1.72
N ALA A 123 -6.84 -2.12 -2.16
CA ALA A 123 -6.57 -3.46 -1.63
C ALA A 123 -6.21 -3.42 -0.14
N LEU A 124 -5.35 -2.48 0.26
CA LEU A 124 -4.99 -2.31 1.67
C LEU A 124 -6.17 -1.86 2.52
N GLY A 125 -6.98 -0.88 2.04
CA GLY A 125 -8.20 -0.44 2.71
C GLY A 125 -9.24 -1.55 2.84
N TYR A 126 -9.40 -2.38 1.81
CA TYR A 126 -10.30 -3.54 1.83
C TYR A 126 -9.83 -4.59 2.85
N LEU A 127 -8.52 -4.87 2.91
CA LEU A 127 -7.93 -5.80 3.88
C LEU A 127 -8.15 -5.30 5.31
N LEU A 128 -7.87 -4.03 5.60
CA LEU A 128 -8.08 -3.42 6.91
C LEU A 128 -9.57 -3.49 7.33
N ALA A 129 -10.49 -3.20 6.40
CA ALA A 129 -11.91 -3.31 6.68
C ALA A 129 -12.35 -4.74 7.00
N GLN A 130 -11.75 -5.76 6.37
CA GLN A 130 -11.99 -7.17 6.72
C GLN A 130 -11.48 -7.53 8.12
N GLN A 131 -10.41 -6.90 8.57
CA GLN A 131 -9.82 -7.09 9.90
C GLN A 131 -10.55 -6.28 10.98
N GLY A 132 -11.47 -5.39 10.60
CA GLY A 132 -12.14 -4.48 11.52
C GLY A 132 -11.32 -3.25 11.86
N ASP A 133 -10.19 -3.03 11.19
CA ASP A 133 -9.31 -1.89 11.43
C ASP A 133 -9.82 -0.62 10.73
N PRO A 134 -9.74 0.56 11.40
CA PRO A 134 -10.19 1.81 10.81
C PRO A 134 -9.23 2.30 9.73
N ALA A 135 -9.73 2.41 8.49
CA ALA A 135 -9.03 2.96 7.36
C ALA A 135 -9.59 4.31 6.93
N GLY A 136 -8.73 5.25 6.58
CA GLY A 136 -9.06 6.55 6.02
C GLY A 136 -8.30 6.82 4.73
N LEU A 137 -8.73 7.81 3.96
CA LEU A 137 -8.15 8.19 2.67
C LEU A 137 -7.87 9.69 2.63
N VAL A 138 -6.71 10.05 2.10
CA VAL A 138 -6.35 11.40 1.71
C VAL A 138 -5.87 11.35 0.26
N ALA A 139 -6.64 11.90 -0.68
CA ALA A 139 -6.12 12.17 -2.01
C ALA A 139 -5.68 13.63 -2.06
N PHE A 140 -4.46 13.87 -2.55
CA PHE A 140 -3.84 15.19 -2.54
C PHE A 140 -3.10 15.50 -3.83
N ASP A 141 -2.94 16.78 -4.11
CA ASP A 141 -1.98 17.36 -5.04
C ASP A 141 -1.22 18.49 -4.30
N GLU A 142 -1.33 19.75 -4.74
CA GLU A 142 -0.89 20.92 -3.98
C GLU A 142 -1.75 21.21 -2.73
N ARG A 143 -2.88 20.52 -2.60
CA ARG A 143 -3.84 20.60 -1.49
C ARG A 143 -4.54 19.25 -1.28
N THR A 144 -5.14 19.08 -0.11
CA THR A 144 -6.03 17.96 0.13
C THR A 144 -7.31 18.11 -0.72
N ARG A 145 -7.54 17.17 -1.65
CA ARG A 145 -8.74 17.11 -2.49
C ARG A 145 -9.85 16.29 -1.86
N THR A 146 -9.46 15.17 -1.26
CA THR A 146 -10.40 14.25 -0.61
C THR A 146 -9.86 13.89 0.75
N TYR A 147 -10.70 13.98 1.77
CA TYR A 147 -10.39 13.54 3.11
C TYR A 147 -11.53 12.67 3.66
N LEU A 148 -11.25 11.40 3.88
CA LEU A 148 -12.11 10.46 4.56
C LEU A 148 -11.41 10.00 5.85
N PRO A 149 -11.89 10.40 7.03
CA PRO A 149 -11.26 10.02 8.30
C PRO A 149 -11.34 8.51 8.53
N PRO A 150 -10.36 7.89 9.23
CA PRO A 150 -10.38 6.46 9.53
C PRO A 150 -11.64 6.06 10.30
N ARG A 151 -12.38 5.07 9.79
CA ARG A 151 -13.61 4.53 10.40
C ARG A 151 -13.78 3.06 10.08
N THR A 152 -14.47 2.33 10.96
CA THR A 152 -14.81 0.90 10.81
C THR A 152 -16.27 0.65 10.40
N ARG A 153 -17.09 1.71 10.28
CA ARG A 153 -18.53 1.58 10.01
C ARG A 153 -18.79 0.91 8.65
N GLY A 154 -19.80 0.03 8.63
CA GLY A 154 -20.31 -0.58 7.38
C GLY A 154 -20.70 0.53 6.37
N GLY A 155 -20.18 0.43 5.15
CA GLY A 155 -20.36 1.46 4.11
C GLY A 155 -19.14 2.39 3.94
N HIS A 156 -18.36 2.66 4.98
CA HIS A 156 -17.20 3.54 4.88
C HIS A 156 -16.15 3.05 3.87
N ILE A 157 -15.91 1.73 3.83
CA ILE A 157 -15.03 1.15 2.80
C ILE A 157 -15.56 1.40 1.38
N ARG A 158 -16.87 1.37 1.19
CA ARG A 158 -17.47 1.68 -0.11
C ARG A 158 -17.18 3.12 -0.52
N ASP A 159 -17.33 4.07 0.41
CA ASP A 159 -17.04 5.49 0.15
C ASP A 159 -15.57 5.69 -0.20
N LEU A 160 -14.66 5.01 0.50
CA LEU A 160 -13.22 5.02 0.23
C LEU A 160 -12.92 4.46 -1.17
N LEU A 161 -13.48 3.32 -1.53
CA LEU A 161 -13.29 2.71 -2.85
C LEU A 161 -13.87 3.57 -3.99
N MET A 162 -15.03 4.19 -3.77
CA MET A 162 -15.62 5.13 -4.74
C MET A 162 -14.75 6.39 -4.91
N ALA A 163 -14.18 6.91 -3.83
CA ALA A 163 -13.28 8.06 -3.88
C ALA A 163 -12.00 7.74 -4.68
N LEU A 164 -11.42 6.55 -4.50
CA LEU A 164 -10.28 6.08 -5.28
C LEU A 164 -10.63 5.83 -6.75
N GLU A 165 -11.82 5.32 -7.05
CA GLU A 165 -12.30 5.11 -8.42
C GLU A 165 -12.53 6.42 -9.16
N GLY A 166 -12.99 7.47 -8.45
CA GLY A 166 -13.21 8.80 -8.99
C GLY A 166 -11.97 9.72 -8.97
N ALA A 167 -10.83 9.24 -8.47
CA ALA A 167 -9.61 10.05 -8.44
C ALA A 167 -9.07 10.29 -9.87
N TYR A 168 -8.64 11.52 -10.13
CA TYR A 168 -8.07 11.93 -11.42
C TYR A 168 -6.81 12.76 -11.19
N PRO A 169 -5.79 12.63 -12.08
CA PRO A 169 -4.55 13.36 -11.93
C PRO A 169 -4.70 14.82 -12.37
N ALA A 170 -4.25 15.76 -11.53
CA ALA A 170 -4.15 17.17 -11.89
C ALA A 170 -3.37 17.96 -10.82
N GLY A 171 -2.96 19.20 -11.17
CA GLY A 171 -2.21 20.07 -10.26
C GLY A 171 -0.76 19.64 -10.05
N ARG A 172 -0.06 20.37 -9.20
CA ARG A 172 1.32 20.06 -8.80
C ARG A 172 1.33 19.15 -7.57
N THR A 173 2.43 18.47 -7.36
CA THR A 173 2.58 17.64 -6.16
C THR A 173 3.14 18.46 -4.99
N GLU A 174 2.49 18.37 -3.83
CA GLU A 174 2.92 18.98 -2.56
C GLU A 174 2.82 17.96 -1.40
N PRO A 175 3.55 16.84 -1.44
CA PRO A 175 3.44 15.79 -0.45
C PRO A 175 3.83 16.27 0.96
N GLY A 176 4.72 17.25 1.05
CA GLY A 176 5.11 17.86 2.32
C GLY A 176 3.95 18.52 3.04
N ARG A 177 3.06 19.21 2.32
CA ARG A 177 1.85 19.83 2.87
C ARG A 177 0.85 18.77 3.34
N ALA A 178 0.57 17.77 2.51
CA ALA A 178 -0.33 16.68 2.89
C ALA A 178 0.15 15.96 4.16
N LEU A 179 1.46 15.69 4.28
CA LEU A 179 2.05 15.08 5.47
C LEU A 179 1.93 16.00 6.70
N ALA A 180 2.08 17.32 6.54
CA ALA A 180 1.90 18.26 7.64
C ALA A 180 0.45 18.28 8.13
N GLU A 181 -0.53 18.40 7.21
CA GLU A 181 -1.96 18.38 7.52
C GLU A 181 -2.36 17.08 8.24
N ILE A 182 -1.89 15.93 7.74
CA ILE A 182 -2.12 14.64 8.40
C ILE A 182 -1.41 14.56 9.75
N GLY A 183 -0.21 15.11 9.87
CA GLY A 183 0.51 15.16 11.13
C GLY A 183 -0.22 15.92 12.25
N GLU A 184 -1.09 16.87 11.90
CA GLU A 184 -1.93 17.60 12.86
C GLU A 184 -3.20 16.79 13.24
N ILE A 185 -3.78 16.08 12.27
CA ILE A 185 -5.07 15.38 12.41
C ILE A 185 -4.85 13.95 12.94
N ALA A 186 -3.81 13.26 12.46
CA ALA A 186 -3.47 11.93 12.92
C ALA A 186 -2.98 11.99 14.36
N GLY A 187 -3.62 11.27 15.23
CA GLY A 187 -3.17 11.13 16.60
C GLY A 187 -1.79 10.43 16.69
N ARG A 188 -1.54 9.79 17.80
CA ARG A 188 -0.38 8.91 18.00
C ARG A 188 -0.75 7.48 17.61
N ARG A 189 0.25 6.67 17.25
CA ARG A 189 0.11 5.24 16.93
C ARG A 189 -0.80 4.96 15.73
N CYS A 190 -0.71 5.79 14.70
CA CYS A 190 -1.37 5.57 13.42
C CYS A 190 -0.40 4.90 12.44
N LEU A 191 -0.94 4.17 11.47
CA LEU A 191 -0.24 3.77 10.27
C LEU A 191 -0.53 4.81 9.17
N ILE A 192 0.51 5.36 8.58
CA ILE A 192 0.41 6.32 7.48
C ILE A 192 1.11 5.70 6.27
N VAL A 193 0.35 5.46 5.21
CA VAL A 193 0.88 4.87 3.97
C VAL A 193 0.75 5.88 2.85
N VAL A 194 1.88 6.28 2.28
CA VAL A 194 1.96 7.28 1.21
C VAL A 194 2.24 6.58 -0.11
N PHE A 195 1.48 6.91 -1.14
CA PHE A 195 1.68 6.46 -2.52
C PHE A 195 1.95 7.68 -3.40
N SER A 196 3.15 7.82 -3.95
CA SER A 196 3.59 8.96 -4.78
C SER A 196 4.75 8.54 -5.66
N ASP A 197 5.01 9.24 -6.75
CA ASP A 197 6.22 9.06 -7.54
C ASP A 197 7.45 9.77 -6.93
N LEU A 198 7.22 10.75 -6.05
CA LEU A 198 8.26 11.56 -5.39
C LEU A 198 9.19 12.30 -6.36
N LEU A 199 8.76 12.56 -7.61
CA LEU A 199 9.61 13.22 -8.62
C LEU A 199 9.95 14.65 -8.22
N ASP A 200 8.93 15.45 -7.87
CA ASP A 200 9.07 16.84 -7.45
C ASP A 200 8.93 17.04 -5.94
N ALA A 201 9.19 15.99 -5.17
CA ALA A 201 9.07 16.09 -3.73
C ALA A 201 10.12 17.06 -3.15
N PRO A 202 9.71 17.94 -2.21
CA PRO A 202 10.58 18.96 -1.64
C PRO A 202 11.69 18.32 -0.81
N ALA A 203 12.85 19.02 -0.74
CA ALA A 203 14.02 18.51 -0.04
C ALA A 203 13.79 18.26 1.47
N ASP A 204 12.82 18.97 2.09
CA ASP A 204 12.45 18.83 3.50
C ASP A 204 11.47 17.69 3.78
N LEU A 205 11.04 16.94 2.75
CA LEU A 205 10.11 15.82 2.91
C LEU A 205 10.62 14.78 3.91
N GLY A 206 11.92 14.48 3.89
CA GLY A 206 12.54 13.57 4.85
C GLY A 206 12.40 14.03 6.31
N ASP A 207 12.50 15.33 6.57
CA ASP A 207 12.30 15.91 7.90
C ASP A 207 10.85 15.82 8.35
N ARG A 208 9.89 16.01 7.44
CA ARG A 208 8.45 15.84 7.72
C ARG A 208 8.10 14.40 8.02
N LEU A 209 8.65 13.45 7.28
CA LEU A 209 8.51 12.02 7.56
C LEU A 209 9.09 11.67 8.95
N ARG A 210 10.27 12.19 9.29
CA ARG A 210 10.89 12.01 10.62
C ARG A 210 10.03 12.60 11.73
N GLN A 211 9.39 13.76 11.51
CA GLN A 211 8.49 14.38 12.46
C GLN A 211 7.25 13.51 12.71
N LEU A 212 6.63 12.94 11.67
CA LEU A 212 5.51 11.99 11.83
C LEU A 212 5.93 10.76 12.62
N ARG A 213 7.09 10.20 12.31
CA ARG A 213 7.63 9.03 13.02
C ARG A 213 7.91 9.32 14.49
N SER A 214 8.45 10.50 14.82
CA SER A 214 8.76 10.92 16.20
C SER A 214 7.52 11.05 17.08
N ARG A 215 6.33 11.27 16.49
CA ARG A 215 5.04 11.26 17.20
C ARG A 215 4.52 9.85 17.52
N GLY A 216 5.30 8.80 17.18
CA GLY A 216 4.95 7.41 17.43
C GLY A 216 4.08 6.78 16.34
N ASN A 217 4.00 7.38 15.15
CA ASN A 217 3.30 6.82 14.00
C ASN A 217 4.20 5.85 13.24
N ASP A 218 3.60 4.81 12.66
CA ASP A 218 4.24 4.02 11.62
C ASP A 218 4.04 4.69 10.28
N VAL A 219 5.13 4.84 9.52
CA VAL A 219 5.07 5.50 8.21
C VAL A 219 5.68 4.59 7.16
N VAL A 220 4.97 4.44 6.06
CA VAL A 220 5.39 3.67 4.88
C VAL A 220 5.26 4.56 3.66
N VAL A 221 6.28 4.56 2.81
CA VAL A 221 6.28 5.29 1.55
C VAL A 221 6.43 4.31 0.39
N PHE A 222 5.44 4.26 -0.48
CA PHE A 222 5.50 3.60 -1.77
C PHE A 222 5.88 4.61 -2.83
N GLN A 223 7.09 4.51 -3.37
CA GLN A 223 7.47 5.24 -4.58
C GLN A 223 7.05 4.42 -5.79
N LEU A 224 6.23 5.03 -6.63
CA LEU A 224 5.63 4.38 -7.80
C LEU A 224 6.10 5.09 -9.08
N LEU A 225 6.78 4.37 -9.95
CA LEU A 225 7.22 4.89 -11.24
C LEU A 225 6.67 4.04 -12.40
N ASP A 226 6.49 4.67 -13.55
CA ASP A 226 6.30 3.91 -14.79
C ASP A 226 7.65 3.31 -15.22
N PRO A 227 7.69 2.14 -15.88
CA PRO A 227 8.94 1.57 -16.41
C PRO A 227 9.74 2.55 -17.25
N ASP A 228 9.09 3.43 -18.00
CA ASP A 228 9.75 4.44 -18.82
C ASP A 228 10.49 5.50 -17.99
N GLU A 229 10.00 5.82 -16.81
CA GLU A 229 10.66 6.73 -15.87
C GLU A 229 11.86 6.09 -15.17
N VAL A 230 12.04 4.79 -15.36
CA VAL A 230 13.21 4.05 -14.86
C VAL A 230 14.27 3.89 -15.96
N GLU A 231 13.87 3.58 -17.20
CA GLU A 231 14.80 3.13 -18.25
C GLU A 231 14.85 4.00 -19.51
N LEU A 232 13.87 4.89 -19.73
CA LEU A 232 13.74 5.71 -20.95
C LEU A 232 13.85 4.88 -22.26
N PRO A 233 12.95 3.93 -22.52
CA PRO A 233 13.06 2.96 -23.61
C PRO A 233 12.54 3.50 -24.94
N TYR A 234 13.00 4.67 -25.36
CA TYR A 234 12.64 5.29 -26.64
C TYR A 234 13.83 5.23 -27.61
N ASP A 235 13.54 4.84 -28.86
CA ASP A 235 14.58 4.66 -29.89
C ASP A 235 14.65 5.82 -30.90
N ASP A 236 13.58 6.63 -30.98
CA ASP A 236 13.48 7.74 -31.92
C ASP A 236 13.43 9.09 -31.21
N VAL A 237 13.79 10.16 -31.92
CA VAL A 237 13.67 11.53 -31.44
C VAL A 237 12.25 11.76 -30.90
N THR A 238 12.15 12.09 -29.62
CA THR A 238 10.90 12.18 -28.89
C THR A 238 10.70 13.60 -28.34
N ASP A 239 9.48 14.10 -28.46
CA ASP A 239 9.07 15.37 -27.87
C ASP A 239 8.50 15.09 -26.47
N PHE A 240 9.26 15.46 -25.44
CA PHE A 240 8.83 15.36 -24.04
C PHE A 240 8.13 16.64 -23.61
N GLU A 241 6.94 16.52 -23.04
CA GLU A 241 6.15 17.61 -22.52
C GLU A 241 5.99 17.48 -21.00
N GLY A 242 6.25 18.58 -20.27
CA GLY A 242 6.04 18.61 -18.83
C GLY A 242 4.55 18.41 -18.50
N MET A 243 4.26 17.55 -17.53
CA MET A 243 2.89 17.23 -17.13
C MET A 243 2.32 18.20 -16.09
N GLU A 244 3.18 18.89 -15.37
CA GLU A 244 2.76 19.89 -14.38
C GLU A 244 2.24 21.16 -15.08
N PRO A 245 1.14 21.79 -14.61
CA PRO A 245 0.49 22.90 -15.31
C PRO A 245 1.38 24.12 -15.60
N GLU A 246 2.40 24.33 -14.77
CA GLU A 246 3.35 25.46 -14.92
C GLU A 246 4.62 25.09 -15.68
N ASP A 247 4.84 23.80 -15.95
CA ASP A 247 6.01 23.29 -16.67
C ASP A 247 5.62 22.75 -18.06
N ALA A 248 4.96 23.58 -18.86
CA ALA A 248 4.62 23.26 -20.25
C ALA A 248 5.85 23.26 -21.18
N ARG A 249 7.04 23.06 -20.63
CA ARG A 249 8.26 22.98 -21.46
C ARG A 249 8.22 21.72 -22.33
N ARG A 250 8.50 21.91 -23.60
CA ARG A 250 8.73 20.83 -24.55
C ARG A 250 10.21 20.69 -24.81
N LEU A 251 10.67 19.46 -24.77
CA LEU A 251 12.05 19.13 -24.99
C LEU A 251 12.15 18.04 -26.06
N LEU A 252 12.58 18.44 -27.26
CA LEU A 252 12.86 17.50 -28.35
C LEU A 252 14.26 16.93 -28.17
N VAL A 253 14.36 15.63 -27.93
CA VAL A 253 15.61 14.94 -27.59
C VAL A 253 15.73 13.65 -28.38
N ASP A 254 16.97 13.26 -28.69
CA ASP A 254 17.29 11.87 -29.02
C ASP A 254 17.50 11.09 -27.72
N PRO A 255 16.58 10.19 -27.37
CA PRO A 255 16.66 9.46 -26.09
C PRO A 255 17.91 8.59 -25.98
N ARG A 256 18.47 8.13 -27.10
CA ARG A 256 19.67 7.28 -27.10
C ARG A 256 20.87 7.97 -26.48
N ASP A 257 20.98 9.29 -26.65
CA ASP A 257 22.06 10.09 -26.06
C ASP A 257 21.88 10.28 -24.56
N LEU A 258 20.62 10.23 -24.09
CA LEU A 258 20.28 10.48 -22.69
C LEU A 258 19.99 9.22 -21.87
N ALA A 259 19.70 8.08 -22.49
CA ALA A 259 19.24 6.87 -21.77
C ALA A 259 20.15 6.47 -20.62
N ALA A 260 21.48 6.50 -20.82
CA ALA A 260 22.43 6.13 -19.78
C ALA A 260 22.49 7.16 -18.63
N SER A 261 22.36 8.46 -18.91
CA SER A 261 22.31 9.50 -17.87
C SER A 261 20.99 9.49 -17.14
N PHE A 262 19.87 9.36 -17.86
CA PHE A 262 18.54 9.25 -17.29
C PHE A 262 18.41 8.07 -16.33
N LYS A 263 18.88 6.88 -16.73
CA LYS A 263 18.87 5.69 -15.87
C LYS A 263 19.68 5.91 -14.58
N ARG A 264 20.83 6.60 -14.67
CA ARG A 264 21.62 6.95 -13.48
C ARG A 264 20.89 7.94 -12.57
N GLU A 265 20.29 8.99 -13.13
CA GLU A 265 19.55 10.00 -12.37
C GLU A 265 18.29 9.40 -11.72
N SER A 266 17.53 8.56 -12.44
CA SER A 266 16.40 7.81 -11.90
C SER A 266 16.82 6.89 -10.74
N ALA A 267 17.95 6.18 -10.89
CA ALA A 267 18.49 5.36 -9.82
C ALA A 267 18.96 6.20 -8.61
N ALA A 268 19.63 7.34 -8.88
CA ALA A 268 20.08 8.26 -7.83
C ALA A 268 18.89 8.87 -7.06
N LEU A 269 17.80 9.21 -7.75
CA LEU A 269 16.57 9.70 -7.12
C LEU A 269 15.97 8.66 -6.17
N ARG A 270 15.82 7.41 -6.62
CA ARG A 270 15.30 6.31 -5.79
C ARG A 270 16.19 6.06 -4.57
N GLU A 271 17.50 6.05 -4.77
CA GLU A 271 18.45 5.84 -3.68
C GLU A 271 18.43 7.00 -2.67
N ARG A 272 18.31 8.26 -3.14
CA ARG A 272 18.11 9.43 -2.29
C ARG A 272 16.90 9.28 -1.39
N TRP A 273 15.74 8.87 -1.94
CA TRP A 273 14.52 8.68 -1.15
C TRP A 273 14.61 7.47 -0.23
N ARG A 274 15.26 6.40 -0.67
CA ARG A 274 15.53 5.25 0.19
C ARG A 274 16.34 5.63 1.41
N HIS A 275 17.40 6.41 1.23
CA HIS A 275 18.24 6.92 2.33
C HIS A 275 17.46 7.87 3.24
N ALA A 276 16.74 8.85 2.69
CA ALA A 276 15.93 9.79 3.47
C ALA A 276 14.89 9.08 4.35
N CYS A 277 14.22 8.05 3.81
CA CYS A 277 13.29 7.22 4.57
C CYS A 277 14.00 6.39 5.65
N LEU A 278 15.14 5.80 5.35
CA LEU A 278 15.95 5.04 6.32
C LEU A 278 16.38 5.93 7.48
N ASP A 279 16.91 7.12 7.21
CA ASP A 279 17.32 8.10 8.23
C ASP A 279 16.13 8.58 9.09
N ALA A 280 14.95 8.65 8.48
CA ALA A 280 13.70 8.97 9.18
C ALA A 280 13.09 7.76 9.92
N ARG A 281 13.66 6.55 9.81
CA ARG A 281 13.08 5.28 10.28
C ARG A 281 11.70 5.00 9.69
N VAL A 282 11.52 5.33 8.43
CA VAL A 282 10.32 5.13 7.63
C VAL A 282 10.55 3.95 6.70
N GLU A 283 9.55 3.10 6.53
CA GLU A 283 9.59 2.00 5.60
C GLU A 283 9.48 2.54 4.17
N TYR A 284 10.46 2.23 3.32
CA TYR A 284 10.45 2.62 1.91
C TYR A 284 10.21 1.41 1.03
N ARG A 285 9.30 1.56 0.07
CA ARG A 285 8.97 0.57 -0.95
C ARG A 285 9.01 1.22 -2.33
N PHE A 286 9.62 0.52 -3.25
CA PHE A 286 9.62 0.89 -4.65
C PHE A 286 8.86 -0.15 -5.46
N ALA A 287 8.02 0.29 -6.39
CA ALA A 287 7.38 -0.56 -7.36
C ALA A 287 7.20 0.18 -8.69
N THR A 288 7.15 -0.56 -9.77
CA THR A 288 6.77 -0.04 -11.08
C THR A 288 5.32 -0.38 -11.40
N THR A 289 4.70 0.44 -12.26
CA THR A 289 3.31 0.20 -12.72
C THR A 289 3.16 -1.10 -13.53
N ALA A 290 4.24 -1.75 -13.92
CA ALA A 290 4.24 -3.04 -14.61
C ALA A 290 4.16 -4.23 -13.65
N GLU A 291 4.51 -4.04 -12.37
CA GLU A 291 4.48 -5.13 -11.40
C GLU A 291 3.04 -5.49 -11.01
N PRO A 292 2.71 -6.79 -10.85
CA PRO A 292 1.40 -7.18 -10.35
C PRO A 292 1.13 -6.60 -8.95
N PRO A 293 0.05 -5.83 -8.73
CA PRO A 293 -0.25 -5.23 -7.43
C PRO A 293 -0.37 -6.24 -6.29
N ALA A 294 -0.82 -7.47 -6.59
CA ALA A 294 -0.89 -8.56 -5.61
C ALA A 294 0.49 -8.96 -5.07
N ASP A 295 1.53 -8.95 -5.93
CA ASP A 295 2.89 -9.30 -5.53
C ASP A 295 3.51 -8.21 -4.66
N VAL A 296 3.29 -6.94 -5.02
CA VAL A 296 3.74 -5.78 -4.23
C VAL A 296 3.07 -5.77 -2.85
N LEU A 297 1.75 -6.00 -2.81
CA LEU A 297 1.00 -6.09 -1.54
C LEU A 297 1.50 -7.27 -0.69
N ARG A 298 1.71 -8.43 -1.31
CA ARG A 298 2.21 -9.63 -0.62
C ARG A 298 3.58 -9.39 0.01
N ALA A 299 4.53 -8.81 -0.74
CA ALA A 299 5.85 -8.48 -0.24
C ALA A 299 5.78 -7.53 0.98
N PHE A 300 4.94 -6.51 0.89
CA PHE A 300 4.70 -5.58 1.99
C PHE A 300 4.16 -6.28 3.24
N LEU A 301 3.11 -7.10 3.10
CA LEU A 301 2.48 -7.79 4.23
C LEU A 301 3.44 -8.79 4.89
N PHE A 302 4.22 -9.51 4.08
CA PHE A 302 5.20 -10.51 4.57
C PHE A 302 6.28 -9.85 5.44
N ASP A 303 6.86 -8.74 4.98
CA ASP A 303 7.92 -8.07 5.71
C ASP A 303 7.39 -7.45 7.02
N ARG A 304 6.17 -6.92 7.02
CA ARG A 304 5.56 -6.39 8.26
C ARG A 304 5.27 -7.48 9.29
N GLN A 305 4.92 -8.69 8.88
CA GLN A 305 4.76 -9.81 9.80
C GLN A 305 6.09 -10.19 10.48
N ARG A 306 7.22 -10.05 9.76
CA ARG A 306 8.56 -10.33 10.32
C ARG A 306 9.05 -9.26 11.29
N THR A 307 8.68 -8.01 11.07
CA THR A 307 9.12 -6.87 11.90
C THR A 307 8.34 -6.76 13.22
N ARG A 308 7.13 -7.36 13.30
CA ARG A 308 6.31 -7.38 14.53
C ARG A 308 6.65 -8.55 15.49
N ARG A 309 7.51 -9.48 15.09
CA ARG A 309 8.08 -10.54 15.92
C ARG A 309 9.40 -10.12 16.52
#